data_794c4dd6554bfea4b7870af3df7f2784
#
_entry.id   794c4dd6554bfea4b7870af3df7f2784
#
_cell.length_a   1.000
_cell.length_b   1.000
_cell.length_c   1.000
_cell.angle_alpha   90.00
_cell.angle_beta   90.00
_cell.angle_gamma   90.00
#
_symmetry.space_group_name_H-M   'P 1'
#
loop_
_entity.id
_entity.type
_entity.pdbx_description
1 polymer ?
#
loop_
_entity_poly.entity_id
_entity_poly.type
_entity_poly.pdbx_seq_one_letter_code
_entity_poly.pdbx_strand_id
1 'polypeptide(L)'
;MSIFDRVRRTFASIGSNPTTKKDDPVSYGEGIIRRLKLQNKSFSGRGKGEFEPHIGQPRTYMNVYLQDPIIRTLIDLPCFYAVKDNFDIVTADDKVRERVEEMFRDINIEQILYGWVRNARVFGTGYLEWTGDNLVLRSSQNMFVKRNEHGQVMYYYQEIGDDKENIRFEPDEIIELKNNPFDDYAYGLSDIHPIIYLVDLKDYAERDIGAALNKYAISRFDISCGLPDIPYGPDKINEVVDAFNNLGPGEDIIHGNDITIKELGGTQRAFEYGKYTDDLLRKIHMALKVPMTMWSDPDKARPIFEPY
;
A
#
# COMPACT_ATOMS: atom_id res chain seq x y z
N MET A 1 17.51 -34.83 34.15
CA MET A 1 17.43 -34.09 32.88
C MET A 1 17.88 -32.66 33.18
N SER A 2 19.06 -32.26 32.72
CA SER A 2 19.71 -30.99 33.12
C SER A 2 18.90 -29.78 32.68
N ILE A 3 18.89 -28.72 33.51
CA ILE A 3 18.28 -27.42 33.21
C ILE A 3 18.84 -26.84 31.88
N PHE A 4 20.12 -27.12 31.59
CA PHE A 4 20.76 -26.79 30.32
C PHE A 4 20.10 -27.46 29.12
N ASP A 5 19.54 -28.65 29.26
CA ASP A 5 18.83 -29.35 28.18
C ASP A 5 17.44 -28.75 27.96
N ARG A 6 16.79 -28.20 29.00
CA ARG A 6 15.51 -27.47 28.86
C ARG A 6 15.71 -26.11 28.21
N VAL A 7 16.68 -25.33 28.65
CA VAL A 7 17.02 -24.04 28.06
C VAL A 7 17.45 -24.24 26.61
N ARG A 8 18.25 -25.23 26.30
CA ARG A 8 18.67 -25.57 24.93
C ARG A 8 17.48 -25.99 24.06
N ARG A 9 16.49 -26.72 24.62
CA ARG A 9 15.25 -27.06 23.87
C ARG A 9 14.33 -25.87 23.67
N THR A 10 14.23 -24.96 24.63
CA THR A 10 13.44 -23.74 24.49
C THR A 10 14.06 -22.81 23.42
N PHE A 11 15.38 -22.67 23.41
CA PHE A 11 16.07 -21.92 22.36
C PHE A 11 16.07 -22.67 21.01
N ALA A 12 16.12 -23.99 20.99
CA ALA A 12 16.00 -24.79 19.76
C ALA A 12 14.58 -24.78 19.17
N SER A 13 13.53 -24.66 20.01
CA SER A 13 12.15 -24.56 19.53
C SER A 13 11.77 -23.17 19.04
N ILE A 14 12.49 -22.13 19.47
CA ILE A 14 12.35 -20.77 18.94
C ILE A 14 13.11 -20.62 17.60
N GLY A 15 14.09 -21.49 17.35
CA GLY A 15 14.91 -21.49 16.12
C GLY A 15 14.46 -22.43 15.01
N SER A 16 13.46 -23.29 15.24
CA SER A 16 12.95 -24.23 14.22
C SER A 16 11.62 -23.79 13.65
N ASN A 17 11.62 -22.70 12.92
CA ASN A 17 10.61 -22.50 11.89
C ASN A 17 10.92 -23.45 10.72
N PRO A 18 9.92 -24.16 10.15
CA PRO A 18 10.12 -25.07 9.05
C PRO A 18 10.66 -24.30 7.84
N THR A 19 11.85 -24.67 7.43
CA THR A 19 12.43 -24.50 6.08
C THR A 19 11.92 -23.32 5.25
N THR A 20 12.15 -22.11 5.69
CA THR A 20 12.48 -21.04 4.76
C THR A 20 13.98 -21.20 4.45
N LYS A 21 14.31 -21.36 3.16
CA LYS A 21 15.68 -21.21 2.68
C LYS A 21 16.27 -20.02 3.41
N LYS A 22 17.49 -20.17 3.97
CA LYS A 22 18.32 -19.05 4.37
C LYS A 22 18.41 -18.11 3.16
N ASP A 23 17.51 -17.16 3.09
CA ASP A 23 17.77 -15.96 2.32
C ASP A 23 18.84 -15.24 3.14
N ASP A 24 20.05 -15.19 2.59
CA ASP A 24 21.11 -14.33 3.10
C ASP A 24 20.48 -12.95 3.39
N PRO A 25 20.91 -12.26 4.46
CA PRO A 25 20.39 -10.92 4.73
C PRO A 25 20.70 -10.04 3.52
N VAL A 26 19.75 -9.97 2.60
CA VAL A 26 19.80 -9.06 1.45
C VAL A 26 19.93 -7.68 2.05
N SER A 27 21.07 -7.03 1.82
CA SER A 27 21.24 -5.68 2.29
C SER A 27 20.07 -4.84 1.80
N TYR A 28 19.52 -3.96 2.64
CA TYR A 28 18.33 -3.15 2.34
C TYR A 28 18.39 -2.50 0.95
N GLY A 29 19.60 -2.11 0.50
CA GLY A 29 19.81 -1.56 -0.83
C GLY A 29 19.63 -2.55 -1.98
N GLU A 30 19.96 -3.82 -1.82
CA GLU A 30 19.90 -4.81 -2.91
C GLU A 30 18.46 -5.26 -3.22
N GLY A 31 17.60 -5.36 -2.20
CA GLY A 31 16.18 -5.69 -2.40
C GLY A 31 15.45 -4.61 -3.19
N ILE A 32 15.72 -3.34 -2.86
CA ILE A 32 15.16 -2.17 -3.53
C ILE A 32 15.69 -2.06 -4.96
N ILE A 33 17.00 -2.23 -5.16
CA ILE A 33 17.64 -2.20 -6.49
C ILE A 33 17.12 -3.35 -7.35
N ARG A 34 16.87 -4.52 -6.76
CA ARG A 34 16.32 -5.67 -7.50
C ARG A 34 14.89 -5.43 -7.97
N ARG A 35 14.03 -4.78 -7.17
CA ARG A 35 12.67 -4.39 -7.57
C ARG A 35 12.66 -3.27 -8.61
N LEU A 36 13.50 -2.25 -8.44
CA LEU A 36 13.69 -1.20 -9.46
C LEU A 36 14.18 -1.77 -10.79
N LYS A 37 15.09 -2.75 -10.77
CA LYS A 37 15.54 -3.45 -11.99
C LYS A 37 14.43 -4.29 -12.62
N LEU A 38 13.52 -4.88 -11.83
CA LEU A 38 12.34 -5.59 -12.34
C LEU A 38 11.31 -4.63 -12.94
N GLN A 39 11.12 -3.45 -12.36
CA GLN A 39 10.27 -2.40 -12.92
C GLN A 39 10.86 -1.83 -14.23
N ASN A 40 12.17 -1.60 -14.28
CA ASN A 40 12.82 -1.12 -15.50
C ASN A 40 12.85 -2.16 -16.63
N LYS A 41 12.73 -3.46 -16.35
CA LYS A 41 12.59 -4.47 -17.41
C LYS A 41 11.27 -4.38 -18.16
N SER A 42 10.20 -3.88 -17.53
CA SER A 42 8.94 -3.63 -18.22
C SER A 42 8.95 -2.38 -19.12
N PHE A 43 9.90 -1.45 -18.88
CA PHE A 43 10.07 -0.26 -19.72
C PHE A 43 10.87 -0.50 -21.03
N SER A 44 11.67 -1.56 -21.10
CA SER A 44 12.54 -1.85 -22.26
C SER A 44 11.96 -2.85 -23.26
N GLY A 45 10.76 -3.32 -23.04
CA GLY A 45 10.07 -4.21 -23.94
C GLY A 45 9.25 -3.44 -24.97
N ARG A 46 9.83 -3.01 -26.09
CA ARG A 46 9.05 -3.03 -27.32
C ARG A 46 8.58 -4.46 -27.45
N GLY A 47 7.35 -4.70 -26.99
CA GLY A 47 6.77 -6.03 -26.99
C GLY A 47 6.85 -6.59 -28.40
N LYS A 48 7.39 -7.77 -28.54
CA LYS A 48 7.15 -8.62 -29.71
C LYS A 48 5.66 -9.06 -29.74
N GLY A 49 4.77 -8.24 -29.14
CA GLY A 49 3.37 -8.48 -29.00
C GLY A 49 2.56 -7.62 -29.96
N GLU A 50 1.39 -8.09 -30.26
CA GLU A 50 0.42 -7.42 -31.12
C GLU A 50 -0.10 -6.12 -30.50
N PHE A 51 0.01 -5.95 -29.17
CA PHE A 51 -0.54 -4.83 -28.38
C PHE A 51 0.54 -3.94 -27.80
N GLU A 52 0.16 -2.69 -27.50
CA GLU A 52 1.00 -1.76 -26.78
C GLU A 52 1.25 -2.24 -25.33
N PRO A 53 2.49 -2.17 -24.82
CA PRO A 53 2.79 -2.57 -23.46
C PRO A 53 2.26 -1.55 -22.44
N HIS A 54 1.69 -2.04 -21.34
CA HIS A 54 1.36 -1.18 -20.20
C HIS A 54 2.61 -0.55 -19.57
N ILE A 55 2.47 0.69 -19.12
CA ILE A 55 3.49 1.35 -18.30
C ILE A 55 3.41 0.78 -16.88
N GLY A 56 4.40 -0.06 -16.54
CA GLY A 56 4.42 -0.75 -15.26
C GLY A 56 3.52 -1.98 -15.23
N GLN A 57 3.12 -2.38 -14.02
CA GLN A 57 2.34 -3.61 -13.79
C GLN A 57 0.98 -3.27 -13.17
N PRO A 58 -0.14 -3.30 -13.93
CA PRO A 58 -1.47 -2.99 -13.41
C PRO A 58 -1.85 -3.80 -12.17
N ARG A 59 -1.44 -5.07 -12.10
CA ARG A 59 -1.67 -5.93 -10.94
C ARG A 59 -0.99 -5.42 -9.67
N THR A 60 0.20 -4.85 -9.79
CA THR A 60 0.91 -4.24 -8.66
C THR A 60 0.18 -3.01 -8.15
N TYR A 61 -0.31 -2.16 -9.06
CA TYR A 61 -1.10 -0.98 -8.69
C TYR A 61 -2.38 -1.36 -7.95
N MET A 62 -3.08 -2.37 -8.45
CA MET A 62 -4.28 -2.89 -7.78
C MET A 62 -3.97 -3.40 -6.37
N ASN A 63 -2.88 -4.15 -6.20
CA ASN A 63 -2.48 -4.67 -4.89
C ASN A 63 -2.16 -3.54 -3.90
N VAL A 64 -1.40 -2.53 -4.32
CA VAL A 64 -1.11 -1.35 -3.48
C VAL A 64 -2.38 -0.62 -3.09
N TYR A 65 -3.28 -0.36 -4.06
CA TYR A 65 -4.55 0.30 -3.80
C TYR A 65 -5.46 -0.47 -2.83
N LEU A 66 -5.50 -1.81 -2.93
CA LEU A 66 -6.36 -2.64 -2.09
C LEU A 66 -5.80 -2.87 -0.69
N GLN A 67 -4.47 -2.94 -0.55
CA GLN A 67 -3.81 -3.32 0.71
C GLN A 67 -3.47 -2.12 1.59
N ASP A 68 -3.13 -0.97 1.00
CA ASP A 68 -2.75 0.22 1.75
C ASP A 68 -3.95 1.17 1.93
N PRO A 69 -4.48 1.31 3.17
CA PRO A 69 -5.66 2.14 3.43
C PRO A 69 -5.39 3.63 3.20
N ILE A 70 -4.15 4.10 3.39
CA ILE A 70 -3.76 5.49 3.19
C ILE A 70 -3.78 5.81 1.70
N ILE A 71 -3.13 4.97 0.88
CA ILE A 71 -3.09 5.14 -0.58
C ILE A 71 -4.50 5.09 -1.16
N ARG A 72 -5.31 4.13 -0.71
CA ARG A 72 -6.70 4.02 -1.13
C ARG A 72 -7.47 5.32 -0.87
N THR A 73 -7.37 5.85 0.34
CA THR A 73 -8.08 7.08 0.72
C THR A 73 -7.58 8.29 -0.09
N LEU A 74 -6.26 8.41 -0.29
CA LEU A 74 -5.65 9.50 -1.06
C LEU A 74 -6.01 9.46 -2.56
N ILE A 75 -6.36 8.29 -3.09
CA ILE A 75 -6.87 8.16 -4.46
C ILE A 75 -8.38 8.40 -4.51
N ASP A 76 -9.14 7.82 -3.57
CA ASP A 76 -10.60 7.86 -3.58
C ASP A 76 -11.15 9.27 -3.31
N LEU A 77 -10.50 10.02 -2.41
CA LEU A 77 -10.96 11.33 -2.00
C LEU A 77 -11.06 12.34 -3.17
N PRO A 78 -10.02 12.55 -4.00
CA PRO A 78 -10.15 13.41 -5.17
C PRO A 78 -11.15 12.88 -6.22
N CYS A 79 -11.29 11.53 -6.35
CA CYS A 79 -12.30 10.95 -7.24
C CYS A 79 -13.71 11.30 -6.78
N PHE A 80 -13.95 11.23 -5.47
CA PHE A 80 -15.22 11.61 -4.88
C PHE A 80 -15.55 13.09 -5.14
N TYR A 81 -14.59 13.99 -4.92
CA TYR A 81 -14.81 15.42 -5.17
C TYR A 81 -14.98 15.74 -6.66
N ALA A 82 -14.31 15.01 -7.55
CA ALA A 82 -14.46 15.22 -8.99
C ALA A 82 -15.85 14.87 -9.52
N VAL A 83 -16.60 14.01 -8.83
CA VAL A 83 -17.92 13.53 -9.27
C VAL A 83 -19.06 14.11 -8.47
N LYS A 84 -18.80 14.54 -7.21
CA LYS A 84 -19.83 14.95 -6.24
C LYS A 84 -20.62 16.18 -6.67
N ASP A 85 -19.98 17.17 -7.32
CA ASP A 85 -20.57 18.50 -7.52
C ASP A 85 -21.51 18.57 -8.73
N ASN A 86 -22.06 17.45 -9.17
CA ASN A 86 -22.99 17.33 -10.29
C ASN A 86 -22.48 18.01 -11.60
N PHE A 87 -22.77 17.38 -12.71
CA PHE A 87 -22.55 17.98 -14.02
C PHE A 87 -23.87 18.47 -14.57
N ASP A 88 -23.87 19.60 -15.24
CA ASP A 88 -25.04 20.14 -15.92
C ASP A 88 -25.08 19.66 -17.37
N ILE A 89 -26.25 19.19 -17.78
CA ILE A 89 -26.48 18.83 -19.17
C ILE A 89 -26.92 20.09 -19.92
N VAL A 90 -26.03 20.65 -20.72
CA VAL A 90 -26.30 21.83 -21.51
C VAL A 90 -26.76 21.41 -22.91
N THR A 91 -28.03 21.67 -23.24
CA THR A 91 -28.60 21.43 -24.56
C THR A 91 -29.66 22.50 -24.88
N ALA A 92 -29.87 22.73 -26.15
CA ALA A 92 -30.88 23.67 -26.64
C ALA A 92 -32.34 23.10 -26.62
N ASP A 93 -32.47 21.77 -26.47
CA ASP A 93 -33.76 21.08 -26.44
C ASP A 93 -34.00 20.47 -25.06
N ASP A 94 -35.01 20.99 -24.34
CA ASP A 94 -35.38 20.54 -23.00
C ASP A 94 -35.81 19.08 -22.97
N LYS A 95 -36.42 18.56 -24.02
CA LYS A 95 -36.83 17.14 -24.08
C LYS A 95 -35.61 16.21 -24.16
N VAL A 96 -34.57 16.64 -24.86
CA VAL A 96 -33.31 15.89 -24.92
C VAL A 96 -32.67 15.88 -23.55
N ARG A 97 -32.64 17.01 -22.84
CA ARG A 97 -32.12 17.12 -21.49
C ARG A 97 -32.84 16.18 -20.54
N GLU A 98 -34.16 16.23 -20.48
CA GLU A 98 -34.98 15.36 -19.60
C GLU A 98 -34.68 13.88 -19.85
N ARG A 99 -34.60 13.48 -21.12
CA ARG A 99 -34.31 12.10 -21.49
C ARG A 99 -32.92 11.64 -21.08
N VAL A 100 -31.90 12.50 -21.23
CA VAL A 100 -30.54 12.18 -20.81
C VAL A 100 -30.42 12.13 -19.28
N GLU A 101 -31.09 13.04 -18.57
CA GLU A 101 -31.16 13.02 -17.11
C GLU A 101 -31.85 11.77 -16.57
N GLU A 102 -32.93 11.33 -17.23
CA GLU A 102 -33.62 10.08 -16.88
C GLU A 102 -32.70 8.87 -17.09
N MET A 103 -32.06 8.77 -18.25
CA MET A 103 -31.08 7.71 -18.53
C MET A 103 -29.94 7.71 -17.51
N PHE A 104 -29.39 8.86 -17.15
CA PHE A 104 -28.31 8.97 -16.19
C PHE A 104 -28.72 8.54 -14.78
N ARG A 105 -29.97 8.81 -14.38
CA ARG A 105 -30.53 8.31 -13.11
C ARG A 105 -30.67 6.80 -13.11
N ASP A 106 -31.18 6.24 -14.21
CA ASP A 106 -31.44 4.80 -14.34
C ASP A 106 -30.16 3.97 -14.24
N ILE A 107 -29.06 4.46 -14.83
CA ILE A 107 -27.75 3.78 -14.80
C ILE A 107 -26.90 4.13 -13.60
N ASN A 108 -27.34 5.01 -12.69
CA ASN A 108 -26.52 5.54 -11.59
C ASN A 108 -25.17 6.09 -12.09
N ILE A 109 -25.23 7.08 -12.94
CA ILE A 109 -24.07 7.65 -13.65
C ILE A 109 -22.95 8.08 -12.70
N GLU A 110 -23.27 8.60 -11.50
CA GLU A 110 -22.29 9.03 -10.53
C GLU A 110 -21.38 7.87 -10.09
N GLN A 111 -21.94 6.70 -9.85
CA GLN A 111 -21.14 5.53 -9.49
C GLN A 111 -20.25 5.05 -10.63
N ILE A 112 -20.74 5.13 -11.86
CA ILE A 112 -19.97 4.78 -13.06
C ILE A 112 -18.82 5.75 -13.25
N LEU A 113 -19.09 7.05 -13.19
CA LEU A 113 -18.06 8.10 -13.33
C LEU A 113 -17.02 8.02 -12.21
N TYR A 114 -17.45 7.81 -10.96
CA TYR A 114 -16.53 7.59 -9.86
C TYR A 114 -15.60 6.40 -10.11
N GLY A 115 -16.14 5.27 -10.53
CA GLY A 115 -15.37 4.09 -10.88
C GLY A 115 -14.40 4.33 -12.04
N TRP A 116 -14.83 5.09 -13.03
CA TRP A 116 -14.04 5.44 -14.22
C TRP A 116 -12.85 6.33 -13.87
N VAL A 117 -13.07 7.42 -13.12
CA VAL A 117 -12.01 8.33 -12.65
C VAL A 117 -11.04 7.58 -11.73
N ARG A 118 -11.55 6.78 -10.81
CA ARG A 118 -10.72 5.96 -9.93
C ARG A 118 -9.83 4.99 -10.73
N ASN A 119 -10.40 4.28 -11.70
CA ASN A 119 -9.65 3.36 -12.55
C ASN A 119 -8.57 4.10 -13.34
N ALA A 120 -8.87 5.29 -13.87
CA ALA A 120 -7.88 6.13 -14.55
C ALA A 120 -6.71 6.48 -13.61
N ARG A 121 -6.97 6.86 -12.37
CA ARG A 121 -5.92 7.20 -11.40
C ARG A 121 -5.10 5.99 -10.95
N VAL A 122 -5.77 4.84 -10.71
CA VAL A 122 -5.09 3.61 -10.26
C VAL A 122 -4.27 2.98 -11.38
N PHE A 123 -4.83 2.83 -12.58
CA PHE A 123 -4.20 2.09 -13.67
C PHE A 123 -3.56 2.98 -14.74
N GLY A 124 -3.82 4.29 -14.69
CA GLY A 124 -3.39 5.25 -15.70
C GLY A 124 -4.47 5.55 -16.74
N THR A 125 -5.34 4.59 -17.06
CA THR A 125 -6.44 4.77 -18.00
C THR A 125 -7.69 4.07 -17.49
N GLY A 126 -8.82 4.75 -17.53
CA GLY A 126 -10.15 4.22 -17.28
C GLY A 126 -10.91 4.03 -18.58
N TYR A 127 -11.75 2.99 -18.67
CA TYR A 127 -12.51 2.66 -19.87
C TYR A 127 -13.99 2.52 -19.55
N LEU A 128 -14.83 3.21 -20.33
CA LEU A 128 -16.27 3.01 -20.40
C LEU A 128 -16.64 2.47 -21.76
N GLU A 129 -17.49 1.47 -21.82
CA GLU A 129 -18.10 1.01 -23.03
C GLU A 129 -19.47 1.66 -23.22
N TRP A 130 -19.71 2.16 -24.41
CA TRP A 130 -21.01 2.62 -24.85
C TRP A 130 -21.75 1.52 -25.63
N THR A 131 -22.86 1.01 -25.09
CA THR A 131 -23.63 -0.07 -25.71
C THR A 131 -24.80 0.45 -26.57
N GLY A 132 -24.87 1.76 -26.80
CA GLY A 132 -25.95 2.43 -27.52
C GLY A 132 -27.00 3.06 -26.61
N ASP A 133 -27.28 2.46 -25.48
CA ASP A 133 -28.29 2.91 -24.50
C ASP A 133 -27.77 2.88 -23.06
N ASN A 134 -26.56 2.36 -22.82
CA ASN A 134 -25.99 2.23 -21.49
C ASN A 134 -24.47 2.47 -21.49
N LEU A 135 -23.93 2.83 -20.32
CA LEU A 135 -22.50 2.94 -20.05
C LEU A 135 -22.06 1.83 -19.11
N VAL A 136 -21.06 1.06 -19.52
CA VAL A 136 -20.52 -0.04 -18.76
C VAL A 136 -19.06 0.21 -18.40
N LEU A 137 -18.75 0.18 -17.11
CA LEU A 137 -17.36 0.31 -16.65
C LEU A 137 -16.58 -0.97 -16.99
N ARG A 138 -15.50 -0.84 -17.78
CA ARG A 138 -14.62 -1.93 -18.16
C ARG A 138 -13.36 -1.98 -17.30
N SER A 139 -12.82 -3.21 -17.15
CA SER A 139 -11.61 -3.43 -16.36
C SER A 139 -10.39 -2.83 -17.06
N SER A 140 -9.75 -1.87 -16.42
CA SER A 140 -8.52 -1.26 -16.93
C SER A 140 -7.29 -2.16 -16.79
N GLN A 141 -7.33 -3.13 -15.90
CA GLN A 141 -6.21 -4.05 -15.66
C GLN A 141 -5.94 -4.97 -16.85
N ASN A 142 -7.01 -5.39 -17.53
CA ASN A 142 -6.97 -6.40 -18.59
C ASN A 142 -7.31 -5.81 -19.96
N MET A 143 -7.32 -4.48 -20.08
CA MET A 143 -7.60 -3.79 -21.34
C MET A 143 -6.30 -3.50 -22.08
N PHE A 144 -6.21 -3.92 -23.33
CA PHE A 144 -5.08 -3.69 -24.22
C PHE A 144 -5.49 -2.84 -25.41
N VAL A 145 -4.56 -2.04 -25.89
CA VAL A 145 -4.78 -1.11 -27.01
C VAL A 145 -3.92 -1.55 -28.19
N LYS A 146 -4.53 -1.65 -29.36
CA LYS A 146 -3.83 -1.82 -30.63
C LYS A 146 -3.86 -0.51 -31.41
N ARG A 147 -2.67 -0.03 -31.82
CA ARG A 147 -2.53 1.16 -32.65
C ARG A 147 -1.92 0.81 -34.01
N ASN A 148 -2.21 1.66 -34.99
CA ASN A 148 -1.56 1.60 -36.31
C ASN A 148 -0.20 2.32 -36.27
N GLU A 149 0.49 2.33 -37.42
CA GLU A 149 1.80 2.98 -37.59
C GLU A 149 1.75 4.51 -37.39
N HIS A 150 0.57 5.12 -37.45
CA HIS A 150 0.33 6.55 -37.25
C HIS A 150 -0.10 6.89 -35.80
N GLY A 151 -0.07 5.91 -34.88
CA GLY A 151 -0.45 6.10 -33.50
C GLY A 151 -1.98 6.11 -33.22
N GLN A 152 -2.82 5.88 -34.24
CA GLN A 152 -4.26 5.84 -34.07
C GLN A 152 -4.72 4.50 -33.52
N VAL A 153 -5.68 4.50 -32.59
CA VAL A 153 -6.29 3.30 -32.04
C VAL A 153 -7.05 2.55 -33.13
N MET A 154 -6.71 1.31 -33.33
CA MET A 154 -7.40 0.40 -34.27
C MET A 154 -8.54 -0.34 -33.59
N TYR A 155 -8.29 -0.84 -32.38
CA TYR A 155 -9.28 -1.52 -31.55
C TYR A 155 -8.75 -1.67 -30.11
N TYR A 156 -9.68 -1.90 -29.20
CA TYR A 156 -9.41 -2.30 -27.82
C TYR A 156 -9.68 -3.79 -27.66
N TYR A 157 -8.95 -4.40 -26.73
CA TYR A 157 -9.02 -5.83 -26.48
C TYR A 157 -9.01 -6.11 -25.00
N GLN A 158 -10.01 -6.81 -24.48
CA GLN A 158 -10.11 -7.18 -23.09
C GLN A 158 -9.94 -8.66 -22.88
N GLU A 159 -8.95 -9.05 -22.06
CA GLU A 159 -8.78 -10.43 -21.59
C GLU A 159 -9.74 -10.73 -20.44
N ILE A 160 -10.55 -11.79 -20.55
CA ILE A 160 -11.54 -12.16 -19.54
C ILE A 160 -11.10 -13.37 -18.69
N GLY A 161 -10.02 -14.04 -19.04
CA GLY A 161 -9.47 -15.21 -18.35
C GLY A 161 -9.45 -16.46 -19.23
N ASP A 162 -8.79 -17.51 -18.74
CA ASP A 162 -8.36 -18.66 -19.52
C ASP A 162 -9.50 -19.45 -20.21
N ASP A 163 -10.74 -19.39 -19.69
CA ASP A 163 -11.87 -20.18 -20.21
C ASP A 163 -12.98 -19.32 -20.87
N LYS A 164 -12.78 -18.00 -21.04
CA LYS A 164 -13.77 -17.10 -21.64
C LYS A 164 -13.22 -16.48 -22.91
N GLU A 165 -14.11 -16.27 -23.88
CA GLU A 165 -13.76 -15.53 -25.08
C GLU A 165 -13.38 -14.09 -24.70
N ASN A 166 -12.23 -13.67 -25.23
CA ASN A 166 -11.77 -12.30 -25.08
C ASN A 166 -12.65 -11.38 -25.93
N ILE A 167 -12.87 -10.16 -25.44
CA ILE A 167 -13.75 -9.20 -26.11
C ILE A 167 -12.90 -8.19 -26.88
N ARG A 168 -13.28 -7.96 -28.12
CA ARG A 168 -12.75 -6.88 -28.96
C ARG A 168 -13.79 -5.78 -29.06
N PHE A 169 -13.36 -4.53 -28.92
CA PHE A 169 -14.16 -3.33 -29.08
C PHE A 169 -13.60 -2.45 -30.19
N GLU A 170 -14.50 -1.88 -30.97
CA GLU A 170 -14.12 -0.83 -31.92
C GLU A 170 -13.88 0.51 -31.19
N PRO A 171 -13.12 1.46 -31.80
CA PRO A 171 -12.75 2.70 -31.13
C PRO A 171 -13.94 3.59 -30.71
N ASP A 172 -15.07 3.50 -31.40
CA ASP A 172 -16.30 4.26 -31.12
C ASP A 172 -17.16 3.67 -30.01
N GLU A 173 -16.88 2.41 -29.61
CA GLU A 173 -17.55 1.75 -28.50
C GLU A 173 -16.91 2.07 -27.14
N ILE A 174 -15.67 2.58 -27.13
CA ILE A 174 -14.92 2.83 -25.90
C ILE A 174 -14.66 4.32 -25.70
N ILE A 175 -15.04 4.80 -24.52
CA ILE A 175 -14.69 6.13 -24.02
C ILE A 175 -13.52 5.95 -23.05
N GLU A 176 -12.34 6.48 -23.40
CA GLU A 176 -11.15 6.39 -22.58
C GLU A 176 -10.89 7.69 -21.80
N LEU A 177 -10.46 7.54 -20.54
CA LEU A 177 -9.96 8.62 -19.70
C LEU A 177 -8.49 8.33 -19.34
N LYS A 178 -7.57 9.09 -19.90
CA LYS A 178 -6.14 8.99 -19.59
C LYS A 178 -5.78 9.92 -18.43
N ASN A 179 -5.26 9.35 -17.36
CA ASN A 179 -4.68 10.10 -16.26
C ASN A 179 -3.23 10.46 -16.61
N ASN A 180 -2.83 11.72 -16.41
CA ASN A 180 -1.49 12.22 -16.68
C ASN A 180 -0.92 11.69 -18.03
N PRO A 181 -1.55 11.97 -19.16
CA PRO A 181 -1.05 11.53 -20.46
C PRO A 181 0.37 12.07 -20.67
N PHE A 182 1.26 11.21 -21.14
CA PHE A 182 2.65 11.56 -21.33
C PHE A 182 3.13 11.04 -22.68
N ASP A 183 3.71 11.96 -23.48
CA ASP A 183 4.22 11.66 -24.82
C ASP A 183 3.20 10.89 -25.68
N ASP A 184 3.65 10.06 -26.60
CA ASP A 184 2.82 9.22 -27.47
C ASP A 184 2.52 7.83 -26.85
N TYR A 185 2.33 7.76 -25.52
CA TYR A 185 1.93 6.49 -24.91
C TYR A 185 0.44 6.19 -25.13
N ALA A 186 0.16 4.92 -25.41
CA ALA A 186 -1.22 4.45 -25.56
C ALA A 186 -2.04 4.61 -24.26
N TYR A 187 -1.38 4.53 -23.13
CA TYR A 187 -1.97 4.61 -21.78
C TYR A 187 -1.54 5.87 -21.06
N GLY A 188 -2.36 6.34 -20.13
CA GLY A 188 -1.96 7.35 -19.16
C GLY A 188 -1.06 6.77 -18.06
N LEU A 189 -0.56 7.66 -17.19
CA LEU A 189 0.30 7.27 -16.06
C LEU A 189 -0.53 7.08 -14.80
N SER A 190 -0.32 5.94 -14.12
CA SER A 190 -0.90 5.68 -12.81
C SER A 190 -0.33 6.64 -11.77
N ASP A 191 -1.18 7.16 -10.87
CA ASP A 191 -0.74 7.94 -9.71
C ASP A 191 0.05 7.07 -8.71
N ILE A 192 -0.16 5.75 -8.72
CA ILE A 192 0.55 4.79 -7.86
C ILE A 192 1.97 4.53 -8.38
N HIS A 193 2.20 4.61 -9.70
CA HIS A 193 3.49 4.28 -10.28
C HIS A 193 4.69 4.96 -9.59
N PRO A 194 4.70 6.28 -9.41
CA PRO A 194 5.84 6.99 -8.83
C PRO A 194 6.01 6.72 -7.32
N ILE A 195 4.98 6.25 -6.63
CA ILE A 195 4.99 6.08 -5.18
C ILE A 195 5.24 4.64 -4.72
N ILE A 196 5.27 3.65 -5.62
CA ILE A 196 5.48 2.23 -5.25
C ILE A 196 6.70 2.07 -4.34
N TYR A 197 7.80 2.74 -4.68
CA TYR A 197 9.01 2.71 -3.87
C TYR A 197 8.80 3.29 -2.46
N LEU A 198 8.04 4.38 -2.34
CA LEU A 198 7.75 5.01 -1.04
C LEU A 198 6.83 4.13 -0.19
N VAL A 199 5.88 3.44 -0.80
CA VAL A 199 4.98 2.48 -0.12
C VAL A 199 5.78 1.29 0.40
N ASP A 200 6.62 0.68 -0.44
CA ASP A 200 7.51 -0.40 0.00
C ASP A 200 8.39 0.04 1.19
N LEU A 201 8.96 1.25 1.11
CA LEU A 201 9.81 1.79 2.17
C LEU A 201 9.05 2.07 3.46
N LYS A 202 7.80 2.55 3.37
CA LYS A 202 6.88 2.72 4.50
C LYS A 202 6.60 1.38 5.18
N ASP A 203 6.25 0.35 4.40
CA ASP A 203 5.95 -0.98 4.92
C ASP A 203 7.15 -1.62 5.64
N TYR A 204 8.37 -1.42 5.12
CA TYR A 204 9.59 -1.85 5.80
C TYR A 204 9.79 -1.11 7.12
N ALA A 205 9.64 0.22 7.13
CA ALA A 205 9.78 1.02 8.33
C ALA A 205 8.76 0.61 9.41
N GLU A 206 7.51 0.38 9.05
CA GLU A 206 6.46 -0.06 9.97
C GLU A 206 6.76 -1.44 10.59
N ARG A 207 7.28 -2.38 9.80
CA ARG A 207 7.72 -3.70 10.30
C ARG A 207 8.89 -3.58 11.26
N ASP A 208 9.89 -2.76 10.92
CA ASP A 208 11.07 -2.54 11.77
C ASP A 208 10.69 -1.85 13.08
N ILE A 209 9.77 -0.88 13.04
CA ILE A 209 9.19 -0.25 14.23
C ILE A 209 8.46 -1.30 15.07
N GLY A 210 7.61 -2.14 14.46
CA GLY A 210 6.92 -3.21 15.16
C GLY A 210 7.89 -4.19 15.82
N ALA A 211 8.96 -4.58 15.14
CA ALA A 211 10.00 -5.44 15.68
C ALA A 211 10.79 -4.77 16.82
N ALA A 212 11.09 -3.47 16.67
CA ALA A 212 11.75 -2.68 17.71
C ALA A 212 10.85 -2.50 18.94
N LEU A 213 9.56 -2.22 18.77
CA LEU A 213 8.61 -2.13 19.86
C LEU A 213 8.49 -3.47 20.60
N ASN A 214 8.35 -4.59 19.89
CA ASN A 214 8.34 -5.91 20.51
C ASN A 214 9.62 -6.23 21.28
N LYS A 215 10.76 -5.72 20.82
CA LYS A 215 12.05 -5.96 21.47
C LYS A 215 12.31 -5.04 22.66
N TYR A 216 11.90 -3.79 22.58
CA TYR A 216 12.29 -2.72 23.52
C TYR A 216 11.13 -2.16 24.35
N ALA A 217 9.87 -2.29 23.92
CA ALA A 217 8.72 -1.82 24.69
C ALA A 217 8.36 -2.74 25.86
N ILE A 218 8.71 -4.01 25.74
CA ILE A 218 8.62 -4.93 26.88
C ILE A 218 9.94 -4.77 27.62
N SER A 219 9.89 -4.12 28.80
CA SER A 219 11.04 -4.01 29.70
C SER A 219 11.62 -5.39 29.94
N ARG A 220 12.87 -5.58 29.54
CA ARG A 220 13.63 -6.78 29.87
C ARG A 220 14.58 -6.42 30.98
N PHE A 221 14.72 -7.31 31.91
CA PHE A 221 15.60 -7.12 33.06
C PHE A 221 16.81 -8.06 32.94
N ASP A 222 17.98 -7.50 33.12
CA ASP A 222 19.20 -8.28 33.39
C ASP A 222 19.35 -8.37 34.89
N ILE A 223 19.12 -9.59 35.42
CA ILE A 223 19.15 -9.85 36.85
C ILE A 223 20.45 -10.60 37.16
N SER A 224 21.37 -9.89 37.77
CA SER A 224 22.62 -10.47 38.25
C SER A 224 22.46 -10.90 39.71
N CYS A 225 22.72 -12.18 40.00
CA CYS A 225 22.53 -12.79 41.32
C CYS A 225 23.88 -13.21 41.91
N GLY A 226 24.13 -12.84 43.15
CA GLY A 226 25.33 -13.15 43.92
C GLY A 226 26.34 -11.99 43.91
N LEU A 227 27.25 -12.04 44.87
CA LEU A 227 28.41 -11.16 44.95
C LEU A 227 29.55 -11.70 44.06
N PRO A 228 30.48 -10.84 43.59
CA PRO A 228 31.62 -11.29 42.77
C PRO A 228 32.43 -12.43 43.35
N ASP A 229 32.56 -12.45 44.66
CA ASP A 229 33.33 -13.47 45.42
C ASP A 229 32.47 -14.68 45.85
N ILE A 230 31.14 -14.56 45.84
CA ILE A 230 30.19 -15.60 46.27
C ILE A 230 29.02 -15.64 45.26
N PRO A 231 29.22 -16.34 44.12
CA PRO A 231 28.16 -16.49 43.16
C PRO A 231 27.04 -17.41 43.66
N TYR A 232 25.81 -17.14 43.28
CA TYR A 232 24.68 -18.02 43.61
C TYR A 232 24.78 -19.35 42.87
N GLY A 233 24.45 -20.41 43.62
CA GLY A 233 24.23 -21.73 43.02
C GLY A 233 22.95 -21.78 42.18
N PRO A 234 22.83 -22.81 41.30
CA PRO A 234 21.66 -22.96 40.41
C PRO A 234 20.30 -22.92 41.11
N ASP A 235 20.22 -23.46 42.32
CA ASP A 235 18.97 -23.55 43.09
C ASP A 235 18.50 -22.16 43.53
N LYS A 236 19.40 -21.32 44.03
CA LYS A 236 19.09 -19.92 44.38
C LYS A 236 18.76 -19.06 43.19
N ILE A 237 19.38 -19.29 42.03
CA ILE A 237 19.02 -18.60 40.78
C ILE A 237 17.61 -18.97 40.37
N ASN A 238 17.22 -20.24 40.51
CA ASN A 238 15.84 -20.67 40.21
C ASN A 238 14.82 -20.04 41.15
N GLU A 239 15.12 -19.93 42.45
CA GLU A 239 14.24 -19.22 43.39
C GLU A 239 14.01 -17.75 43.00
N VAL A 240 15.06 -17.06 42.57
CA VAL A 240 14.94 -15.66 42.09
C VAL A 240 14.12 -15.59 40.81
N VAL A 241 14.31 -16.51 39.86
CA VAL A 241 13.53 -16.58 38.62
C VAL A 241 12.06 -16.85 38.91
N ASP A 242 11.77 -17.78 39.84
CA ASP A 242 10.40 -18.10 40.23
C ASP A 242 9.72 -16.93 40.95
N ALA A 243 10.44 -16.25 41.85
CA ALA A 243 9.94 -15.07 42.53
C ALA A 243 9.62 -13.94 41.49
N PHE A 244 10.50 -13.73 40.51
CA PHE A 244 10.31 -12.71 39.49
C PHE A 244 9.16 -13.04 38.54
N ASN A 245 8.98 -14.31 38.15
CA ASN A 245 7.89 -14.74 37.28
C ASN A 245 6.51 -14.73 37.96
N ASN A 246 6.48 -14.82 39.30
CA ASN A 246 5.24 -14.80 40.08
C ASN A 246 4.81 -13.39 40.51
N LEU A 247 5.58 -12.34 40.18
CA LEU A 247 5.20 -10.97 40.48
C LEU A 247 3.95 -10.57 39.72
N GLY A 248 2.97 -10.08 40.45
CA GLY A 248 1.74 -9.51 39.91
C GLY A 248 1.95 -8.08 39.36
N PRO A 249 1.04 -7.58 38.53
CA PRO A 249 1.08 -6.21 38.06
C PRO A 249 0.99 -5.21 39.23
N GLY A 250 2.03 -4.39 39.38
CA GLY A 250 2.09 -3.37 40.44
C GLY A 250 2.68 -3.83 41.79
N GLU A 251 3.26 -5.02 41.83
CA GLU A 251 4.01 -5.47 43.00
C GLU A 251 5.45 -4.97 42.97
N ASP A 252 5.94 -4.51 44.14
CA ASP A 252 7.31 -4.01 44.28
C ASP A 252 8.28 -5.16 44.56
N ILE A 253 9.46 -5.08 43.94
CA ILE A 253 10.56 -6.03 44.18
C ILE A 253 11.43 -5.49 45.29
N ILE A 254 11.50 -6.24 46.40
CA ILE A 254 12.41 -5.95 47.49
C ILE A 254 13.51 -7.03 47.50
N HIS A 255 14.76 -6.63 47.31
CA HIS A 255 15.90 -7.53 47.24
C HIS A 255 17.08 -7.03 48.09
N GLY A 256 17.98 -7.91 48.45
CA GLY A 256 19.25 -7.58 49.12
C GLY A 256 20.28 -6.98 48.16
N ASN A 257 21.45 -6.61 48.74
CA ASN A 257 22.56 -6.04 47.95
C ASN A 257 23.26 -7.05 47.02
N ASP A 258 22.87 -8.30 47.10
CA ASP A 258 23.37 -9.43 46.34
C ASP A 258 22.62 -9.71 45.04
N ILE A 259 21.56 -8.95 44.78
CA ILE A 259 20.81 -8.96 43.51
C ILE A 259 20.89 -7.56 42.87
N THR A 260 21.29 -7.51 41.61
CA THR A 260 21.29 -6.26 40.83
C THR A 260 20.36 -6.45 39.67
N ILE A 261 19.37 -5.56 39.55
CA ILE A 261 18.38 -5.54 38.45
C ILE A 261 18.70 -4.34 37.58
N LYS A 262 18.99 -4.59 36.29
CA LYS A 262 19.17 -3.54 35.28
C LYS A 262 18.09 -3.68 34.22
N GLU A 263 17.41 -2.60 33.94
CA GLU A 263 16.47 -2.57 32.83
C GLU A 263 17.24 -2.54 31.49
N LEU A 264 16.97 -3.53 30.65
CA LEU A 264 17.49 -3.62 29.28
C LEU A 264 16.41 -3.13 28.33
N GLY A 265 16.44 -1.88 27.99
CA GLY A 265 15.50 -1.28 27.03
C GLY A 265 15.33 0.21 27.32
N GLY A 266 14.92 0.94 26.36
CA GLY A 266 14.68 2.36 26.52
C GLY A 266 13.82 2.90 25.37
N THR A 267 12.85 3.70 25.75
CA THR A 267 11.84 4.31 24.88
C THR A 267 12.39 5.38 23.96
N GLN A 268 13.62 5.84 24.14
CA GLN A 268 14.18 6.98 23.39
C GLN A 268 14.29 6.77 21.87
N ARG A 269 14.55 5.54 21.41
CA ARG A 269 14.70 5.26 19.97
C ARG A 269 13.34 5.18 19.23
N ALA A 270 12.25 4.87 19.92
CA ALA A 270 10.93 4.78 19.30
C ALA A 270 10.44 6.15 18.76
N PHE A 271 10.81 7.24 19.41
CA PHE A 271 10.44 8.61 18.99
C PHE A 271 11.14 9.09 17.71
N GLU A 272 12.32 8.57 17.40
CA GLU A 272 13.04 8.95 16.16
C GLU A 272 12.41 8.32 14.92
N TYR A 273 11.83 7.12 15.04
CA TYR A 273 11.16 6.44 13.95
C TYR A 273 9.88 7.17 13.50
N GLY A 274 9.14 7.81 14.41
CA GLY A 274 7.95 8.58 14.08
C GLY A 274 8.21 9.70 13.07
N LYS A 275 9.31 10.41 13.21
CA LYS A 275 9.69 11.48 12.28
C LYS A 275 9.98 10.97 10.87
N TYR A 276 10.56 9.77 10.78
CA TYR A 276 10.86 9.16 9.49
C TYR A 276 9.59 8.69 8.76
N THR A 277 8.67 8.06 9.48
CA THR A 277 7.38 7.65 8.90
C THR A 277 6.54 8.86 8.50
N ASP A 278 6.54 9.94 9.27
CA ASP A 278 5.87 11.19 8.93
C ASP A 278 6.44 11.81 7.65
N ASP A 279 7.76 11.79 7.46
CA ASP A 279 8.40 12.28 6.24
C ASP A 279 8.01 11.44 5.01
N LEU A 280 7.94 10.12 5.15
CA LEU A 280 7.47 9.23 4.07
C LEU A 280 6.01 9.50 3.71
N LEU A 281 5.13 9.62 4.71
CA LEU A 281 3.72 9.96 4.49
C LEU A 281 3.58 11.30 3.79
N ARG A 282 4.35 12.31 4.20
CA ARG A 282 4.37 13.62 3.58
C ARG A 282 4.77 13.56 2.09
N LYS A 283 5.77 12.77 1.74
CA LYS A 283 6.18 12.52 0.36
C LYS A 283 5.10 11.83 -0.47
N ILE A 284 4.41 10.85 0.12
CA ILE A 284 3.28 10.15 -0.53
C ILE A 284 2.13 11.13 -0.81
N HIS A 285 1.74 11.94 0.19
CA HIS A 285 0.71 12.96 0.04
C HIS A 285 1.05 13.96 -1.09
N MET A 286 2.29 14.45 -1.12
CA MET A 286 2.77 15.36 -2.16
C MET A 286 2.70 14.72 -3.55
N ALA A 287 3.13 13.46 -3.69
CA ALA A 287 3.11 12.75 -4.97
C ALA A 287 1.67 12.50 -5.48
N LEU A 288 0.72 12.22 -4.58
CA LEU A 288 -0.69 12.04 -4.91
C LEU A 288 -1.47 13.36 -5.02
N LYS A 289 -0.80 14.51 -4.81
CA LYS A 289 -1.38 15.87 -4.91
C LYS A 289 -2.52 16.11 -3.91
N VAL A 290 -2.52 15.42 -2.77
CA VAL A 290 -3.51 15.60 -1.70
C VAL A 290 -2.87 16.30 -0.52
N PRO A 291 -3.32 17.52 -0.14
CA PRO A 291 -2.75 18.27 0.97
C PRO A 291 -2.92 17.55 2.31
N MET A 292 -1.88 17.52 3.12
CA MET A 292 -1.96 16.93 4.48
C MET A 292 -2.95 17.67 5.40
N THR A 293 -3.18 18.95 5.14
CA THR A 293 -4.14 19.76 5.92
C THR A 293 -5.58 19.23 5.88
N MET A 294 -5.91 18.43 4.87
CA MET A 294 -7.22 17.77 4.80
C MET A 294 -7.47 16.77 5.93
N TRP A 295 -6.40 16.27 6.56
CA TRP A 295 -6.48 15.29 7.65
C TRP A 295 -6.28 15.93 9.01
N SER A 296 -5.47 17.00 9.08
CA SER A 296 -5.12 17.66 10.33
C SER A 296 -6.15 18.72 10.75
N ASP A 297 -6.84 19.30 9.78
CA ASP A 297 -7.81 20.39 10.04
C ASP A 297 -8.85 20.43 8.91
N PRO A 298 -10.01 19.76 9.09
CA PRO A 298 -11.09 19.71 8.10
C PRO A 298 -11.61 21.08 7.69
N ASP A 299 -11.54 22.07 8.60
CA ASP A 299 -12.03 23.43 8.31
C ASP A 299 -11.09 24.21 7.38
N LYS A 300 -9.82 23.86 7.35
CA LYS A 300 -8.85 24.42 6.40
C LYS A 300 -8.86 23.74 5.02
N ALA A 301 -9.49 22.57 4.92
CA ALA A 301 -9.63 21.84 3.67
C ALA A 301 -10.71 22.41 2.75
N ARG A 302 -11.72 23.08 3.31
CA ARG A 302 -12.86 23.66 2.56
C ARG A 302 -12.46 24.59 1.40
N PRO A 303 -11.53 25.56 1.58
CA PRO A 303 -11.20 26.50 0.49
C PRO A 303 -10.45 25.88 -0.69
N ILE A 304 -9.94 24.67 -0.57
CA ILE A 304 -9.14 24.02 -1.63
C ILE A 304 -10.03 23.41 -2.73
N PHE A 305 -11.28 23.15 -2.40
CA PHE A 305 -12.26 22.48 -3.27
C PHE A 305 -13.48 23.35 -3.64
N GLU A 306 -13.56 24.59 -3.14
CA GLU A 306 -14.58 25.51 -3.62
C GLU A 306 -14.17 26.01 -5.01
N PRO A 307 -14.99 25.78 -6.06
CA PRO A 307 -14.76 26.37 -7.36
C PRO A 307 -14.84 27.89 -7.25
N TYR A 308 -13.88 28.58 -7.87
CA TYR A 308 -13.91 30.04 -8.06
C TYR A 308 -15.09 30.46 -8.93
#